data_2fca08b7ba80dd4ca4b6eec8c090e5d8
#
_entry.id   2fca08b7ba80dd4ca4b6eec8c090e5d8
#
_cell.length_a   1.000
_cell.length_b   1.000
_cell.length_c   1.000
_cell.angle_alpha   90.00
_cell.angle_beta   90.00
_cell.angle_gamma   90.00
#
_symmetry.space_group_name_H-M   'P 1'
#
loop_
_entity.id
_entity.type
_entity.pdbx_description
1 polymer ?
#
loop_
_entity_poly.entity_id
_entity_poly.type
_entity_poly.pdbx_seq_one_letter_code
_entity_poly.pdbx_strand_id
1 'polypeptide(L)'
;RDSSLTSPHIHLSLGTTATLGDLADRMGNGGMVGIGFHVKQRTGLYWGVQANWGFGHRLREQGVLANLLTPAGDLIDNEGQVAFVSITGRTGLFTADVGWLWDGLGPNPNSGILLKAGAGSFHHRLHFENTEKRITQLEQPQLQYYDRLTWGVAGRLTLGYFHMSNDGLRNFFADLSLTRATTWPQ
;
A
#
# COMPACT_ATOMS: atom_id res chain seq x y z
N ARG A 1 2.34 14.12 -31.34
CA ARG A 1 2.43 15.49 -30.77
C ARG A 1 3.89 15.83 -30.54
N ASP A 2 4.37 16.85 -31.23
CA ASP A 2 5.79 17.22 -31.22
C ASP A 2 6.13 18.28 -30.15
N SER A 3 5.17 18.60 -29.28
CA SER A 3 5.33 19.59 -28.22
C SER A 3 4.96 19.02 -26.85
N SER A 4 5.69 19.44 -25.82
CA SER A 4 5.38 19.15 -24.42
C SER A 4 4.09 19.86 -24.00
N LEU A 5 3.22 19.15 -23.29
CA LEU A 5 1.93 19.63 -22.84
C LEU A 5 1.85 19.67 -21.32
N THR A 6 1.04 20.58 -20.80
CA THR A 6 0.54 20.47 -19.42
C THR A 6 -0.69 19.57 -19.44
N SER A 7 -0.65 18.50 -18.64
CA SER A 7 -1.73 17.50 -18.61
C SER A 7 -2.05 17.09 -17.17
N PRO A 8 -3.22 17.47 -16.66
CA PRO A 8 -3.78 16.83 -15.48
C PRO A 8 -4.29 15.43 -15.83
N HIS A 9 -4.10 14.47 -14.94
CA HIS A 9 -4.61 13.12 -15.14
C HIS A 9 -4.91 12.42 -13.82
N ILE A 10 -5.94 11.60 -13.86
CA ILE A 10 -6.24 10.63 -12.81
C ILE A 10 -5.69 9.28 -13.28
N HIS A 11 -5.09 8.53 -12.38
CA HIS A 11 -4.60 7.20 -12.67
C HIS A 11 -5.05 6.20 -11.62
N LEU A 12 -5.22 4.96 -12.05
CA LEU A 12 -5.39 3.80 -11.19
C LEU A 12 -4.12 2.97 -11.26
N SER A 13 -3.70 2.43 -10.15
CA SER A 13 -2.52 1.57 -10.06
C SER A 13 -2.85 0.23 -9.43
N LEU A 14 -2.19 -0.80 -9.94
CA LEU A 14 -2.16 -2.13 -9.38
C LEU A 14 -0.70 -2.52 -9.20
N GLY A 15 -0.39 -3.21 -8.12
CA GLY A 15 0.97 -3.63 -7.87
C GLY A 15 1.09 -4.67 -6.78
N THR A 16 2.33 -4.99 -6.48
CA THR A 16 2.71 -5.84 -5.36
C THR A 16 3.60 -5.06 -4.41
N THR A 17 3.52 -5.38 -3.13
CA THR A 17 4.37 -4.79 -2.10
C THR A 17 5.22 -5.88 -1.47
N ALA A 18 6.52 -5.60 -1.33
CA ALA A 18 7.43 -6.38 -0.50
C ALA A 18 7.75 -5.54 0.75
N THR A 19 7.54 -6.14 1.92
CA THR A 19 7.85 -5.49 3.19
C THR A 19 9.32 -5.71 3.55
N LEU A 20 9.95 -4.70 4.15
CA LEU A 20 11.35 -4.70 4.56
C LEU A 20 11.47 -4.20 6.01
N GLY A 21 12.57 -4.56 6.69
CA GLY A 21 12.84 -4.17 8.08
C GLY A 21 11.78 -4.69 9.04
N ASP A 22 11.48 -3.95 10.08
CA ASP A 22 10.55 -4.34 11.16
C ASP A 22 9.15 -4.70 10.65
N LEU A 23 8.73 -4.11 9.54
CA LEU A 23 7.44 -4.45 8.93
C LEU A 23 7.46 -5.86 8.30
N ALA A 24 8.62 -6.32 7.81
CA ALA A 24 8.77 -7.66 7.24
C ALA A 24 8.68 -8.76 8.31
N ASP A 25 9.06 -8.46 9.55
CA ASP A 25 8.93 -9.37 10.69
C ASP A 25 7.47 -9.57 11.08
N ARG A 26 6.63 -8.55 10.82
CA ARG A 26 5.19 -8.57 11.15
C ARG A 26 4.32 -9.03 10.00
N MET A 27 4.60 -8.53 8.80
CA MET A 27 3.76 -8.73 7.62
C MET A 27 4.58 -9.23 6.43
N GLY A 28 4.04 -10.17 5.68
CA GLY A 28 4.63 -10.64 4.44
C GLY A 28 4.33 -9.72 3.25
N ASN A 29 4.61 -10.20 2.06
CA ASN A 29 4.29 -9.52 0.82
C ASN A 29 2.77 -9.49 0.58
N GLY A 30 2.30 -8.50 -0.16
CA GLY A 30 0.88 -8.33 -0.45
C GLY A 30 0.61 -7.69 -1.80
N GLY A 31 -0.67 -7.56 -2.11
CA GLY A 31 -1.16 -6.77 -3.24
C GLY A 31 -1.38 -5.30 -2.86
N MET A 32 -1.44 -4.44 -3.85
CA MET A 32 -1.70 -3.02 -3.69
C MET A 32 -2.60 -2.52 -4.81
N VAL A 33 -3.56 -1.69 -4.45
CA VAL A 33 -4.33 -0.86 -5.39
C VAL A 33 -4.14 0.60 -5.03
N GLY A 34 -4.19 1.48 -6.02
CA GLY A 34 -4.06 2.90 -5.76
C GLY A 34 -4.83 3.75 -6.76
N ILE A 35 -5.09 4.97 -6.33
CA ILE A 35 -5.62 6.05 -7.15
C ILE A 35 -4.80 7.30 -6.92
N GLY A 36 -4.57 8.08 -7.96
CA GLY A 36 -3.86 9.34 -7.84
C GLY A 36 -4.35 10.38 -8.82
N PHE A 37 -4.11 11.62 -8.45
CA PHE A 37 -4.28 12.79 -9.31
C PHE A 37 -2.94 13.49 -9.43
N HIS A 38 -2.45 13.64 -10.66
CA HIS A 38 -1.17 14.31 -10.92
C HIS A 38 -1.30 15.29 -12.09
N VAL A 39 -0.45 16.26 -12.07
CA VAL A 39 -0.29 17.25 -13.14
C VAL A 39 1.14 17.18 -13.67
N LYS A 40 1.28 16.84 -14.95
CA LYS A 40 2.52 16.99 -15.71
C LYS A 40 2.54 18.40 -16.30
N GLN A 41 3.56 19.17 -16.03
CA GLN A 41 3.78 20.47 -16.66
C GLN A 41 4.61 20.34 -17.95
N ARG A 42 4.55 21.38 -18.78
CA ARG A 42 5.36 21.46 -20.02
C ARG A 42 6.85 21.35 -19.78
N THR A 43 7.31 21.85 -18.65
CA THR A 43 8.73 21.83 -18.24
C THR A 43 9.23 20.44 -17.86
N GLY A 44 8.34 19.44 -17.71
CA GLY A 44 8.69 18.14 -17.16
C GLY A 44 8.39 18.01 -15.66
N LEU A 45 8.09 19.12 -14.97
CA LEU A 45 7.69 19.06 -13.56
C LEU A 45 6.40 18.23 -13.42
N TYR A 46 6.40 17.33 -12.47
CA TYR A 46 5.30 16.41 -12.17
C TYR A 46 4.95 16.51 -10.70
N TRP A 47 3.69 16.75 -10.36
CA TRP A 47 3.26 16.88 -8.97
C TRP A 47 1.81 16.42 -8.81
N GLY A 48 1.46 16.02 -7.60
CA GLY A 48 0.10 15.59 -7.30
C GLY A 48 -0.03 14.86 -5.98
N VAL A 49 -1.10 14.08 -5.86
CA VAL A 49 -1.42 13.30 -4.68
C VAL A 49 -1.78 11.87 -5.08
N GLN A 50 -1.48 10.93 -4.20
CA GLN A 50 -1.75 9.50 -4.43
C GLN A 50 -2.19 8.84 -3.14
N ALA A 51 -3.19 7.97 -3.24
CA ALA A 51 -3.64 7.08 -2.18
C ALA A 51 -3.45 5.63 -2.63
N ASN A 52 -2.86 4.80 -1.77
CA ASN A 52 -2.61 3.39 -2.03
C ASN A 52 -3.13 2.57 -0.87
N TRP A 53 -3.75 1.44 -1.17
CA TRP A 53 -4.22 0.45 -0.19
C TRP A 53 -3.56 -0.88 -0.46
N GLY A 54 -2.87 -1.40 0.55
CA GLY A 54 -2.25 -2.71 0.53
C GLY A 54 -3.13 -3.73 1.26
N PHE A 55 -3.14 -4.95 0.74
CA PHE A 55 -3.93 -6.05 1.25
C PHE A 55 -3.24 -7.40 1.02
N GLY A 56 -3.73 -8.44 1.72
CA GLY A 56 -3.24 -9.80 1.54
C GLY A 56 -1.88 -10.06 2.17
N HIS A 57 -1.39 -9.16 3.01
CA HIS A 57 -0.15 -9.37 3.75
C HIS A 57 -0.38 -10.45 4.82
N ARG A 58 0.20 -11.63 4.63
CA ARG A 58 0.12 -12.69 5.64
C ARG A 58 0.87 -12.25 6.89
N LEU A 59 0.25 -12.44 8.05
CA LEU A 59 0.91 -12.20 9.32
C LEU A 59 2.08 -13.19 9.49
N ARG A 60 3.25 -12.68 9.83
CA ARG A 60 4.44 -13.47 10.17
C ARG A 60 4.71 -13.49 11.66
N GLU A 61 4.18 -12.50 12.38
CA GLU A 61 4.36 -12.38 13.83
C GLU A 61 3.67 -13.57 14.53
N GLN A 62 4.48 -14.49 15.03
CA GLN A 62 4.03 -15.61 15.85
C GLN A 62 3.79 -15.07 17.26
N GLY A 63 2.58 -15.20 17.76
CA GLY A 63 2.27 -14.83 19.14
C GLY A 63 1.16 -13.81 19.33
N VAL A 64 0.63 -13.19 18.27
CA VAL A 64 -0.52 -12.28 18.38
C VAL A 64 -1.73 -12.96 19.04
N LEU A 65 -1.88 -14.25 18.82
CA LEU A 65 -2.92 -15.08 19.44
C LEU A 65 -2.38 -16.05 20.50
N ALA A 66 -1.15 -15.90 20.97
CA ALA A 66 -0.51 -16.86 21.89
C ALA A 66 -1.35 -17.12 23.16
N ASN A 67 -2.05 -16.08 23.65
CA ASN A 67 -2.93 -16.19 24.83
C ASN A 67 -4.25 -16.95 24.55
N LEU A 68 -4.55 -17.24 23.29
CA LEU A 68 -5.76 -17.95 22.87
C LEU A 68 -5.44 -19.37 22.39
N LEU A 69 -4.15 -19.72 22.29
CA LEU A 69 -3.73 -21.04 21.86
C LEU A 69 -3.69 -22.03 23.03
N THR A 70 -4.10 -23.26 22.73
CA THR A 70 -3.88 -24.39 23.66
C THR A 70 -2.38 -24.70 23.79
N PRO A 71 -1.95 -25.51 24.76
CA PRO A 71 -0.58 -26.01 24.83
C PRO A 71 -0.12 -26.79 23.59
N ALA A 72 -1.07 -27.30 22.78
CA ALA A 72 -0.79 -27.97 21.51
C ALA A 72 -0.64 -26.98 20.34
N GLY A 73 -0.93 -25.68 20.55
CA GLY A 73 -0.83 -24.63 19.52
C GLY A 73 -2.11 -24.43 18.70
N ASP A 74 -3.24 -25.01 19.12
CA ASP A 74 -4.51 -24.91 18.42
C ASP A 74 -5.39 -23.82 19.02
N LEU A 75 -6.17 -23.12 18.17
CA LEU A 75 -7.28 -22.27 18.56
C LEU A 75 -8.52 -23.16 18.74
N ILE A 76 -9.22 -23.00 19.86
CA ILE A 76 -10.45 -23.74 20.13
C ILE A 76 -11.64 -22.78 20.05
N ASP A 77 -12.69 -23.20 19.36
CA ASP A 77 -13.94 -22.46 19.25
C ASP A 77 -14.84 -22.67 20.48
N ASN A 78 -16.01 -22.03 20.49
CA ASN A 78 -16.99 -22.12 21.56
C ASN A 78 -17.63 -23.53 21.70
N GLU A 79 -17.46 -24.38 20.69
CA GLU A 79 -17.98 -25.76 20.69
C GLU A 79 -16.88 -26.78 21.05
N GLY A 80 -15.65 -26.29 21.35
CA GLY A 80 -14.51 -27.15 21.69
C GLY A 80 -13.81 -27.76 20.48
N GLN A 81 -14.05 -27.24 19.27
CA GLN A 81 -13.42 -27.70 18.05
C GLN A 81 -12.25 -26.81 17.66
N VAL A 82 -11.30 -27.36 16.88
CA VAL A 82 -10.19 -26.57 16.35
C VAL A 82 -10.70 -25.57 15.31
N ALA A 83 -10.44 -24.29 15.55
CA ALA A 83 -10.85 -23.19 14.68
C ALA A 83 -9.65 -22.62 13.93
N PHE A 84 -9.87 -22.21 12.68
CA PHE A 84 -8.88 -21.54 11.86
C PHE A 84 -9.25 -20.05 11.70
N VAL A 85 -8.31 -19.18 12.07
CA VAL A 85 -8.43 -17.73 11.88
C VAL A 85 -7.38 -17.27 10.90
N SER A 86 -7.81 -16.61 9.84
CA SER A 86 -6.91 -15.95 8.91
C SER A 86 -6.65 -14.53 9.40
N ILE A 87 -5.38 -14.18 9.58
CA ILE A 87 -4.96 -12.83 9.96
C ILE A 87 -4.23 -12.22 8.78
N THR A 88 -4.76 -11.11 8.28
CA THR A 88 -4.17 -10.38 7.16
C THR A 88 -3.83 -8.95 7.55
N GLY A 89 -2.70 -8.45 7.04
CA GLY A 89 -2.32 -7.06 7.19
C GLY A 89 -3.02 -6.20 6.12
N ARG A 90 -3.53 -5.06 6.53
CA ARG A 90 -4.01 -4.00 5.64
C ARG A 90 -3.18 -2.75 5.85
N THR A 91 -2.76 -2.12 4.76
CA THR A 91 -1.97 -0.89 4.80
C THR A 91 -2.65 0.19 3.99
N GLY A 92 -2.45 1.44 4.40
CA GLY A 92 -2.85 2.60 3.64
C GLY A 92 -1.71 3.61 3.61
N LEU A 93 -1.46 4.17 2.45
CA LEU A 93 -0.43 5.17 2.23
C LEU A 93 -1.04 6.32 1.42
N PHE A 94 -1.01 7.51 1.98
CA PHE A 94 -1.45 8.72 1.31
C PHE A 94 -0.25 9.66 1.17
N THR A 95 0.12 10.07 -0.05
CA THR A 95 1.28 10.94 -0.31
C THR A 95 0.92 12.12 -1.19
N ALA A 96 1.60 13.24 -0.93
CA ALA A 96 1.77 14.32 -1.90
C ALA A 96 3.14 14.15 -2.54
N ASP A 97 3.18 14.16 -3.86
CA ASP A 97 4.36 13.82 -4.65
C ASP A 97 4.79 15.00 -5.51
N VAL A 98 6.10 15.17 -5.67
CA VAL A 98 6.71 16.05 -6.64
C VAL A 98 7.81 15.29 -7.37
N GLY A 99 7.98 15.57 -8.65
CA GLY A 99 8.95 14.84 -9.44
C GLY A 99 9.26 15.51 -10.78
N TRP A 100 10.03 14.81 -11.57
CA TRP A 100 10.46 15.26 -12.88
C TRP A 100 10.32 14.15 -13.91
N LEU A 101 9.71 14.46 -15.03
CA LEU A 101 9.65 13.61 -16.21
C LEU A 101 10.77 14.00 -17.16
N TRP A 102 11.66 13.07 -17.42
CA TRP A 102 12.75 13.21 -18.38
C TRP A 102 12.38 12.51 -19.69
N ASP A 103 12.16 13.28 -20.73
CA ASP A 103 11.64 12.84 -22.03
C ASP A 103 12.73 12.28 -22.99
N GLY A 104 14.02 12.37 -22.63
CA GLY A 104 15.14 11.96 -23.47
C GLY A 104 15.14 10.49 -23.92
N LEU A 105 14.34 9.63 -23.28
CA LEU A 105 14.15 8.21 -23.65
C LEU A 105 12.70 7.89 -24.02
N GLY A 106 11.88 8.90 -24.24
CA GLY A 106 10.48 8.73 -24.61
C GLY A 106 10.24 8.76 -26.12
N PRO A 107 9.15 8.17 -26.63
CA PRO A 107 8.76 8.25 -28.04
C PRO A 107 8.20 9.62 -28.43
N ASN A 108 7.95 10.49 -27.46
CA ASN A 108 7.46 11.85 -27.63
C ASN A 108 7.78 12.71 -26.39
N PRO A 109 7.70 14.05 -26.47
CA PRO A 109 8.05 14.95 -25.35
C PRO A 109 7.17 14.84 -24.10
N ASN A 110 6.16 13.97 -24.11
CA ASN A 110 5.25 13.76 -22.99
C ASN A 110 5.42 12.39 -22.32
N SER A 111 6.38 11.61 -22.78
CA SER A 111 6.70 10.27 -22.29
C SER A 111 8.15 10.19 -21.87
N GLY A 112 8.48 9.38 -20.90
CA GLY A 112 9.87 9.20 -20.49
C GLY A 112 10.03 8.64 -19.09
N ILE A 113 11.24 8.79 -18.56
CA ILE A 113 11.57 8.36 -17.20
C ILE A 113 11.01 9.38 -16.21
N LEU A 114 10.28 8.88 -15.21
CA LEU A 114 9.67 9.67 -14.16
C LEU A 114 10.35 9.35 -12.83
N LEU A 115 10.93 10.36 -12.21
CA LEU A 115 11.43 10.30 -10.84
C LEU A 115 10.56 11.17 -9.95
N LYS A 116 10.01 10.59 -8.87
CA LYS A 116 9.17 11.29 -7.89
C LYS A 116 9.68 11.10 -6.49
N ALA A 117 9.51 12.12 -5.67
CA ALA A 117 9.61 12.05 -4.21
C ALA A 117 8.29 12.51 -3.60
N GLY A 118 7.85 11.84 -2.57
CA GLY A 118 6.60 12.15 -1.88
C GLY A 118 6.73 12.02 -0.38
N ALA A 119 5.85 12.71 0.33
CA ALA A 119 5.69 12.60 1.76
C ALA A 119 4.21 12.54 2.12
N GLY A 120 3.89 11.87 3.22
CA GLY A 120 2.50 11.73 3.62
C GLY A 120 2.27 10.88 4.85
N SER A 121 1.09 10.30 4.95
CA SER A 121 0.69 9.46 6.07
C SER A 121 0.68 7.98 5.68
N PHE A 122 1.12 7.15 6.59
CA PHE A 122 1.06 5.70 6.50
C PHE A 122 0.29 5.15 7.68
N HIS A 123 -0.60 4.21 7.42
CA HIS A 123 -1.30 3.48 8.46
C HIS A 123 -1.34 1.99 8.12
N HIS A 124 -1.32 1.17 9.15
CA HIS A 124 -1.52 -0.26 9.02
C HIS A 124 -2.34 -0.80 10.18
N ARG A 125 -3.06 -1.86 9.91
CA ARG A 125 -3.82 -2.60 10.92
C ARG A 125 -3.86 -4.08 10.58
N LEU A 126 -4.09 -4.90 11.60
CA LEU A 126 -4.35 -6.32 11.44
C LEU A 126 -5.85 -6.53 11.20
N HIS A 127 -6.20 -7.35 10.26
CA HIS A 127 -7.57 -7.76 9.98
C HIS A 127 -7.75 -9.23 10.31
N PHE A 128 -8.65 -9.52 11.24
CA PHE A 128 -8.97 -10.86 11.69
C PHE A 128 -10.20 -11.34 10.93
N GLU A 129 -10.06 -12.42 10.15
CA GLU A 129 -11.17 -13.08 9.50
C GLU A 129 -11.67 -14.23 10.38
N ASN A 130 -12.66 -13.95 11.22
CA ASN A 130 -13.43 -14.93 11.98
C ASN A 130 -14.75 -15.20 11.23
N THR A 131 -14.65 -15.87 10.09
CA THR A 131 -15.76 -16.04 9.12
C THR A 131 -16.95 -16.78 9.75
N GLU A 132 -16.72 -17.67 10.70
CA GLU A 132 -17.77 -18.47 11.30
C GLU A 132 -18.25 -17.92 12.65
N LYS A 133 -17.69 -16.78 13.12
CA LYS A 133 -17.99 -16.16 14.43
C LYS A 133 -17.97 -17.14 15.62
N ARG A 134 -17.10 -18.15 15.53
CA ARG A 134 -17.01 -19.22 16.54
C ARG A 134 -16.08 -18.89 17.70
N ILE A 135 -15.31 -17.79 17.62
CA ILE A 135 -14.35 -17.39 18.65
C ILE A 135 -14.83 -16.08 19.26
N THR A 136 -15.45 -16.15 20.44
CA THR A 136 -16.03 -14.99 21.14
C THR A 136 -14.99 -13.93 21.49
N GLN A 137 -13.73 -14.34 21.76
CA GLN A 137 -12.64 -13.42 22.06
C GLN A 137 -12.22 -12.56 20.84
N LEU A 138 -12.56 -12.97 19.62
CA LEU A 138 -12.34 -12.24 18.38
C LEU A 138 -13.61 -11.55 17.86
N GLU A 139 -14.63 -11.37 18.74
CA GLU A 139 -15.81 -10.57 18.47
C GLU A 139 -15.74 -9.21 19.16
N GLN A 140 -16.59 -8.29 18.71
CA GLN A 140 -16.75 -6.99 19.37
C GLN A 140 -17.38 -7.17 20.78
N PRO A 141 -16.88 -6.47 21.82
CA PRO A 141 -15.88 -5.39 21.81
C PRO A 141 -14.42 -5.84 21.96
N GLN A 142 -14.15 -7.15 22.18
CA GLN A 142 -12.81 -7.65 22.49
C GLN A 142 -11.84 -7.53 21.33
N LEU A 143 -12.33 -7.60 20.08
CA LEU A 143 -11.52 -7.48 18.86
C LEU A 143 -10.70 -6.17 18.81
N GLN A 144 -11.21 -5.09 19.39
CA GLN A 144 -10.51 -3.80 19.43
C GLN A 144 -9.15 -3.84 20.15
N TYR A 145 -8.94 -4.81 21.04
CA TYR A 145 -7.66 -4.97 21.74
C TYR A 145 -6.59 -5.64 20.86
N TYR A 146 -7.00 -6.34 19.83
CA TYR A 146 -6.13 -7.03 18.86
C TYR A 146 -5.97 -6.26 17.55
N ASP A 147 -7.02 -5.56 17.09
CA ASP A 147 -7.02 -4.72 15.89
C ASP A 147 -6.47 -3.31 16.20
N ARG A 148 -5.17 -3.23 16.43
CA ARG A 148 -4.50 -1.94 16.70
C ARG A 148 -4.22 -1.22 15.41
N LEU A 149 -4.87 -0.07 15.23
CA LEU A 149 -4.50 0.89 14.19
C LEU A 149 -3.17 1.56 14.57
N THR A 150 -2.20 1.42 13.70
CA THR A 150 -0.92 2.13 13.81
C THR A 150 -0.86 3.18 12.73
N TRP A 151 -0.54 4.41 13.11
CA TRP A 151 -0.44 5.55 12.22
C TRP A 151 0.95 6.17 12.26
N GLY A 152 1.37 6.79 11.16
CA GLY A 152 2.67 7.43 11.10
C GLY A 152 2.87 8.28 9.87
N VAL A 153 4.07 8.82 9.74
CA VAL A 153 4.52 9.57 8.59
C VAL A 153 5.37 8.71 7.68
N ALA A 154 5.29 8.97 6.38
CA ALA A 154 6.05 8.23 5.37
C ALA A 154 6.70 9.17 4.37
N GLY A 155 7.89 8.76 3.92
CA GLY A 155 8.55 9.28 2.73
C GLY A 155 8.57 8.21 1.65
N ARG A 156 8.41 8.61 0.40
CA ARG A 156 8.38 7.72 -0.76
C ARG A 156 9.30 8.24 -1.85
N LEU A 157 10.07 7.35 -2.46
CA LEU A 157 10.80 7.60 -3.70
C LEU A 157 10.28 6.65 -4.76
N THR A 158 10.05 7.18 -5.96
CA THR A 158 9.49 6.40 -7.08
C THR A 158 10.31 6.66 -8.32
N LEU A 159 10.74 5.59 -8.96
CA LEU A 159 11.34 5.59 -10.28
C LEU A 159 10.45 4.79 -11.22
N GLY A 160 10.09 5.37 -12.36
CA GLY A 160 9.21 4.72 -13.29
C GLY A 160 9.34 5.24 -14.71
N TYR A 161 8.52 4.69 -15.58
CA TYR A 161 8.34 5.13 -16.94
C TYR A 161 6.87 5.55 -17.14
N PHE A 162 6.69 6.77 -17.62
CA PHE A 162 5.37 7.30 -17.97
C PHE A 162 5.25 7.39 -19.48
N HIS A 163 4.17 6.84 -20.02
CA HIS A 163 3.83 6.92 -21.43
C HIS A 163 2.53 7.68 -21.63
N MET A 164 2.58 8.69 -22.47
CA MET A 164 1.40 9.39 -22.96
C MET A 164 1.31 9.23 -24.47
N SER A 165 0.22 8.64 -24.96
CA SER A 165 0.04 8.47 -26.39
C SER A 165 -0.25 9.80 -27.10
N ASN A 166 0.02 9.86 -28.39
CA ASN A 166 -0.18 11.09 -29.19
C ASN A 166 -1.66 11.48 -29.32
N ASP A 167 -2.58 10.55 -29.18
CA ASP A 167 -4.03 10.80 -29.15
C ASP A 167 -4.52 11.27 -27.77
N GLY A 168 -3.69 11.09 -26.71
CA GLY A 168 -4.03 11.45 -25.34
C GLY A 168 -4.99 10.49 -24.65
N LEU A 169 -5.43 9.41 -25.31
CA LEU A 169 -6.43 8.48 -24.79
C LEU A 169 -5.80 7.30 -24.06
N ARG A 170 -4.60 6.90 -24.44
CA ARG A 170 -3.89 5.75 -23.87
C ARG A 170 -2.64 6.19 -23.13
N ASN A 171 -2.78 6.31 -21.83
CA ASN A 171 -1.67 6.66 -20.96
C ASN A 171 -1.45 5.52 -19.98
N PHE A 172 -0.19 5.16 -19.76
CA PHE A 172 0.17 4.17 -18.74
C PHE A 172 1.47 4.55 -18.06
N PHE A 173 1.67 4.01 -16.89
CA PHE A 173 2.94 4.10 -16.18
C PHE A 173 3.31 2.76 -15.59
N ALA A 174 4.60 2.53 -15.45
CA ALA A 174 5.16 1.41 -14.72
C ALA A 174 6.23 1.96 -13.78
N ASP A 175 6.14 1.64 -12.50
CA ASP A 175 7.04 2.20 -11.52
C ASP A 175 7.49 1.21 -10.44
N LEU A 176 8.64 1.52 -9.84
CA LEU A 176 9.16 0.93 -8.63
C LEU A 176 9.24 2.01 -7.56
N SER A 177 8.67 1.74 -6.40
CA SER A 177 8.64 2.69 -5.28
C SER A 177 9.29 2.11 -4.04
N LEU A 178 10.10 2.91 -3.36
CA LEU A 178 10.63 2.64 -2.03
C LEU A 178 9.93 3.56 -1.04
N THR A 179 9.30 2.99 -0.03
CA THR A 179 8.61 3.74 1.03
C THR A 179 9.26 3.45 2.38
N ARG A 180 9.57 4.50 3.13
CA ARG A 180 9.99 4.42 4.53
C ARG A 180 8.97 5.14 5.39
N ALA A 181 8.47 4.47 6.42
CA ALA A 181 7.52 5.03 7.36
C ALA A 181 8.06 4.95 8.80
N THR A 182 7.69 5.94 9.61
CA THR A 182 7.84 5.89 11.07
C THR A 182 6.45 5.96 11.66
N THR A 183 6.10 4.96 12.46
CA THR A 183 4.74 4.76 12.96
C THR A 183 4.70 4.73 14.49
N TRP A 184 3.59 5.15 15.07
CA TRP A 184 3.32 5.13 16.50
C TRP A 184 2.03 4.33 16.75
N PRO A 185 2.02 3.38 17.72
CA PRO A 185 0.80 2.70 18.13
C PRO A 185 -0.14 3.69 18.81
N GLN A 186 -1.43 3.57 18.52
CA GLN A 186 -2.50 4.30 19.22
C GLN A 186 -3.14 3.41 20.29
#